data_4f639d8b2f8820124c59fed0602d9a24
#
_entry.id   4f639d8b2f8820124c59fed0602d9a24
#
_cell.length_a   1.000
_cell.length_b   1.000
_cell.length_c   1.000
_cell.angle_alpha   90.00
_cell.angle_beta   90.00
_cell.angle_gamma   90.00
#
_symmetry.space_group_name_H-M   'P 1'
#
loop_
_entity.id
_entity.type
_entity.pdbx_description
1 polymer ?
#
loop_
_entity_poly.entity_id
_entity_poly.type
_entity_poly.pdbx_seq_one_letter_code
_entity_poly.pdbx_strand_id
1 'polypeptide(L)'
;MAWHETWNEPPPRRRRFFSRDGFFPPGVKLILLLTVGVFVLEMFWAGPLFAVGSLSLRGLLRLQLWRLVTYMFLHGSTDHILINMFVFAMLGVSFERQVGTRRFLWIYFGTGVAGGLFEAVFNLLMFLKYGAVRLDVAGHTFLTMEAVGASAGVAGILVAFATLNPRALFLLLFVFPIEARWVAIIYALVETRHIVGGLTKGWTDNVAHAAHFGGMALGFVWMRYGAVLSRWWTRFKRRDRVRSEVSPGWRDDDEAEVDRILRKIHEEGIDRLTPREKMFLQDASRRRGGRF
;
A
#
# COMPACT_ATOMS: atom_id res chain seq x y z
N MET A 1 12.17 -6.52 -12.47
CA MET A 1 11.76 -7.62 -11.57
C MET A 1 10.26 -7.54 -11.38
N ALA A 2 9.54 -8.55 -11.82
CA ALA A 2 8.08 -8.54 -11.79
C ALA A 2 7.58 -8.84 -10.36
N TRP A 3 6.60 -8.08 -9.87
CA TRP A 3 6.01 -8.20 -8.53
C TRP A 3 5.52 -9.61 -8.17
N HIS A 4 5.17 -10.43 -9.19
CA HIS A 4 4.66 -11.80 -9.00
C HIS A 4 5.71 -12.84 -8.56
N GLU A 5 6.99 -12.64 -8.90
CA GLU A 5 8.06 -13.59 -8.54
C GLU A 5 8.33 -13.57 -7.02
N THR A 6 8.08 -12.43 -6.38
CA THR A 6 8.34 -12.25 -4.94
C THR A 6 7.23 -12.76 -4.02
N TRP A 7 6.02 -13.10 -4.54
CA TRP A 7 4.90 -13.61 -3.73
C TRP A 7 4.87 -15.15 -3.64
N ASN A 8 5.50 -15.85 -4.60
CA ASN A 8 5.56 -17.31 -4.64
C ASN A 8 6.85 -17.88 -4.05
N GLU A 9 7.80 -17.03 -3.64
CA GLU A 9 8.96 -17.51 -2.92
C GLU A 9 8.53 -17.97 -1.52
N PRO A 10 9.04 -19.16 -1.08
CA PRO A 10 8.82 -19.58 0.30
C PRO A 10 9.33 -18.50 1.25
N PRO A 11 8.67 -18.30 2.40
CA PRO A 11 9.12 -17.31 3.36
C PRO A 11 10.60 -17.54 3.64
N PRO A 12 11.43 -16.49 3.65
CA PRO A 12 12.85 -16.64 3.90
C PRO A 12 13.03 -17.44 5.20
N ARG A 13 13.87 -18.48 5.14
CA ARG A 13 14.17 -19.35 6.30
C ARG A 13 14.33 -18.48 7.52
N ARG A 14 13.70 -18.86 8.66
CA ARG A 14 13.72 -18.16 9.94
C ARG A 14 15.10 -17.56 10.19
N ARG A 15 15.26 -16.28 9.83
CA ARG A 15 16.49 -15.55 10.11
C ARG A 15 16.57 -15.41 11.63
N ARG A 16 17.75 -15.68 12.18
CA ARG A 16 18.04 -15.56 13.60
C ARG A 16 17.55 -14.21 14.12
N PHE A 17 16.97 -14.19 15.31
CA PHE A 17 16.36 -13.02 15.98
C PHE A 17 17.32 -11.81 16.10
N PHE A 18 18.63 -12.07 16.03
CA PHE A 18 19.70 -11.08 15.95
C PHE A 18 20.34 -11.18 14.56
N SER A 19 19.82 -10.43 13.61
CA SER A 19 20.49 -10.18 12.33
C SER A 19 21.52 -9.05 12.52
N ARG A 20 22.49 -8.96 11.60
CA ARG A 20 23.50 -7.86 11.53
C ARG A 20 22.88 -6.44 11.52
N ASP A 21 21.58 -6.33 11.31
CA ASP A 21 20.83 -5.07 11.12
C ASP A 21 20.39 -4.40 12.45
N GLY A 22 20.80 -4.94 13.60
CA GLY A 22 20.45 -4.40 14.92
C GLY A 22 19.01 -4.73 15.37
N PHE A 23 18.55 -4.03 16.44
CA PHE A 23 17.23 -4.26 17.05
C PHE A 23 16.09 -3.85 16.12
N PHE A 24 16.20 -2.68 15.46
CA PHE A 24 15.22 -2.17 14.52
C PHE A 24 15.62 -2.48 13.08
N PRO A 25 14.73 -3.13 12.28
CA PRO A 25 14.92 -3.27 10.84
C PRO A 25 14.91 -1.90 10.13
N PRO A 26 15.48 -1.81 8.90
CA PRO A 26 15.71 -0.52 8.23
C PRO A 26 14.46 0.33 8.01
N GLY A 27 13.32 -0.27 7.63
CA GLY A 27 12.07 0.45 7.39
C GLY A 27 11.46 1.00 8.67
N VAL A 28 11.42 0.19 9.74
CA VAL A 28 10.97 0.63 11.07
C VAL A 28 11.85 1.76 11.57
N LYS A 29 13.19 1.59 11.49
CA LYS A 29 14.14 2.63 11.91
C LYS A 29 13.93 3.93 11.13
N LEU A 30 13.74 3.87 9.81
CA LEU A 30 13.50 5.03 8.97
C LEU A 30 12.26 5.80 9.42
N ILE A 31 11.11 5.11 9.57
CA ILE A 31 9.85 5.75 9.96
C ILE A 31 9.94 6.35 11.36
N LEU A 32 10.54 5.62 12.34
CA LEU A 32 10.75 6.14 13.69
C LEU A 32 11.58 7.42 13.67
N LEU A 33 12.71 7.43 12.97
CA LEU A 33 13.60 8.60 12.91
C LEU A 33 12.93 9.80 12.23
N LEU A 34 12.21 9.57 11.12
CA LEU A 34 11.48 10.63 10.43
C LEU A 34 10.37 11.21 11.31
N THR A 35 9.57 10.35 11.94
CA THR A 35 8.45 10.80 12.78
C THR A 35 8.92 11.54 14.02
N VAL A 36 9.93 11.02 14.71
CA VAL A 36 10.52 11.71 15.86
C VAL A 36 11.19 13.02 15.44
N GLY A 37 11.89 13.03 14.30
CA GLY A 37 12.50 14.24 13.76
C GLY A 37 11.48 15.33 13.43
N VAL A 38 10.36 14.95 12.80
CA VAL A 38 9.25 15.90 12.54
C VAL A 38 8.64 16.38 13.85
N PHE A 39 8.43 15.50 14.84
CA PHE A 39 7.88 15.90 16.13
C PHE A 39 8.80 16.87 16.89
N VAL A 40 10.12 16.69 16.82
CA VAL A 40 11.05 17.70 17.36
C VAL A 40 10.90 19.04 16.67
N LEU A 41 10.68 19.06 15.35
CA LEU A 41 10.38 20.30 14.63
C LEU A 41 9.03 20.91 15.03
N GLU A 42 8.01 20.10 15.34
CA GLU A 42 6.71 20.55 15.84
C GLU A 42 6.85 21.34 17.16
N MET A 43 7.80 20.98 18.02
CA MET A 43 8.04 21.71 19.27
C MET A 43 8.42 23.17 19.04
N PHE A 44 8.96 23.54 17.88
CA PHE A 44 9.38 24.88 17.55
C PHE A 44 8.49 25.57 16.51
N TRP A 45 7.87 24.80 15.59
CA TRP A 45 7.14 25.32 14.43
C TRP A 45 5.80 24.59 14.20
N ALA A 46 5.07 24.24 15.26
CA ALA A 46 3.81 23.50 15.14
C ALA A 46 2.85 24.14 14.15
N GLY A 47 2.53 25.43 14.32
CA GLY A 47 1.56 26.15 13.48
C GLY A 47 1.83 26.04 11.98
N PRO A 48 3.03 26.43 11.47
CA PRO A 48 3.37 26.28 10.07
C PRO A 48 3.36 24.83 9.57
N LEU A 49 3.86 23.87 10.37
CA LEU A 49 3.89 22.46 9.99
C LEU A 49 2.48 21.87 9.85
N PHE A 50 1.58 22.17 10.78
CA PHE A 50 0.18 21.75 10.71
C PHE A 50 -0.54 22.43 9.54
N ALA A 51 -0.37 23.71 9.35
CA ALA A 51 -1.00 24.46 8.25
C ALA A 51 -0.66 23.87 6.86
N VAL A 52 0.56 23.35 6.68
CA VAL A 52 1.01 22.77 5.40
C VAL A 52 0.81 21.27 5.34
N GLY A 53 0.98 20.54 6.45
CA GLY A 53 1.15 19.09 6.46
C GLY A 53 -0.04 18.29 6.98
N SER A 54 -0.96 18.87 7.79
CA SER A 54 -2.15 18.16 8.29
C SER A 54 -3.13 17.82 7.15
N LEU A 55 -3.84 16.70 7.30
CA LEU A 55 -4.83 16.27 6.32
C LEU A 55 -6.18 16.94 6.61
N SER A 56 -6.74 17.63 5.63
CA SER A 56 -8.11 18.15 5.68
C SER A 56 -8.79 18.03 4.34
N LEU A 57 -10.12 17.88 4.34
CA LEU A 57 -10.91 17.83 3.10
C LEU A 57 -10.68 19.09 2.25
N ARG A 58 -10.64 20.27 2.89
CA ARG A 58 -10.34 21.55 2.21
C ARG A 58 -8.98 21.52 1.50
N GLY A 59 -7.96 20.96 2.14
CA GLY A 59 -6.63 20.83 1.56
C GLY A 59 -6.66 19.96 0.29
N LEU A 60 -7.32 18.82 0.35
CA LEU A 60 -7.43 17.91 -0.80
C LEU A 60 -8.23 18.50 -1.96
N LEU A 61 -9.32 19.22 -1.69
CA LEU A 61 -10.08 19.94 -2.71
C LEU A 61 -9.26 21.04 -3.39
N ARG A 62 -8.20 21.55 -2.74
CA ARG A 62 -7.21 22.46 -3.31
C ARG A 62 -6.03 21.74 -3.99
N LEU A 63 -6.14 20.43 -4.23
CA LEU A 63 -5.10 19.57 -4.84
C LEU A 63 -3.80 19.48 -4.03
N GLN A 64 -3.84 19.71 -2.72
CA GLN A 64 -2.69 19.56 -1.83
C GLN A 64 -2.48 18.08 -1.48
N LEU A 65 -2.18 17.26 -2.50
CA LEU A 65 -2.11 15.79 -2.38
C LEU A 65 -0.97 15.29 -1.48
N TRP A 66 0.08 16.09 -1.27
CA TRP A 66 1.15 15.75 -0.32
C TRP A 66 0.65 15.52 1.11
N ARG A 67 -0.49 16.14 1.48
CA ARG A 67 -1.13 15.97 2.78
C ARG A 67 -1.54 14.53 3.09
N LEU A 68 -1.78 13.71 2.03
CA LEU A 68 -2.05 12.27 2.19
C LEU A 68 -0.84 11.48 2.73
N VAL A 69 0.34 12.07 2.71
CA VAL A 69 1.56 11.45 3.25
C VAL A 69 2.09 12.22 4.46
N THR A 70 2.12 13.55 4.38
CA THR A 70 2.74 14.39 5.43
C THR A 70 2.01 14.29 6.76
N TYR A 71 0.69 14.15 6.78
CA TYR A 71 -0.11 14.01 7.99
C TYR A 71 0.30 12.82 8.86
N MET A 72 0.85 11.75 8.23
CA MET A 72 1.30 10.55 8.92
C MET A 72 2.48 10.78 9.86
N PHE A 73 3.18 11.89 9.71
CA PHE A 73 4.36 12.24 10.50
C PHE A 73 4.09 13.28 11.58
N LEU A 74 2.96 14.00 11.51
CA LEU A 74 2.55 15.00 12.50
C LEU A 74 1.76 14.36 13.65
N HIS A 75 1.93 14.85 14.90
CA HIS A 75 1.33 14.18 16.05
C HIS A 75 0.63 15.08 17.07
N GLY A 76 0.93 16.36 17.14
CA GLY A 76 0.24 17.35 17.97
C GLY A 76 0.34 17.19 19.50
N SER A 77 0.70 16.02 20.01
CA SER A 77 0.94 15.79 21.45
C SER A 77 1.94 14.66 21.71
N THR A 78 2.60 14.75 22.87
CA THR A 78 3.61 13.75 23.29
C THR A 78 3.00 12.36 23.48
N ASP A 79 1.82 12.27 24.10
CA ASP A 79 1.15 10.98 24.31
C ASP A 79 0.77 10.34 22.97
N HIS A 80 0.33 11.15 22.00
CA HIS A 80 -0.06 10.67 20.67
C HIS A 80 1.13 10.05 19.94
N ILE A 81 2.30 10.72 19.90
CA ILE A 81 3.47 10.14 19.26
C ILE A 81 4.02 8.93 20.02
N LEU A 82 4.07 8.97 21.36
CA LEU A 82 4.59 7.86 22.14
C LEU A 82 3.79 6.60 21.91
N ILE A 83 2.46 6.66 21.99
CA ILE A 83 1.59 5.49 21.76
C ILE A 83 1.75 4.98 20.33
N ASN A 84 1.72 5.88 19.33
CA ASN A 84 1.89 5.48 17.93
C ASN A 84 3.23 4.80 17.68
N MET A 85 4.33 5.39 18.10
CA MET A 85 5.68 4.86 17.87
C MET A 85 5.94 3.59 18.65
N PHE A 86 5.38 3.45 19.86
CA PHE A 86 5.47 2.22 20.63
C PHE A 86 4.75 1.06 19.91
N VAL A 87 3.49 1.25 19.53
CA VAL A 87 2.71 0.22 18.82
C VAL A 87 3.33 -0.07 17.44
N PHE A 88 3.76 0.97 16.73
CA PHE A 88 4.44 0.84 15.44
C PHE A 88 5.73 0.01 15.56
N ALA A 89 6.57 0.28 16.56
CA ALA A 89 7.82 -0.46 16.75
C ALA A 89 7.54 -1.93 17.13
N MET A 90 6.60 -2.17 18.05
CA MET A 90 6.22 -3.50 18.49
C MET A 90 5.73 -4.40 17.34
N LEU A 91 4.84 -3.86 16.50
CA LEU A 91 4.27 -4.57 15.36
C LEU A 91 5.23 -4.59 14.16
N GLY A 92 5.82 -3.44 13.86
CA GLY A 92 6.61 -3.20 12.67
C GLY A 92 7.87 -4.06 12.61
N VAL A 93 8.57 -4.22 13.73
CA VAL A 93 9.78 -5.07 13.79
C VAL A 93 9.47 -6.51 13.37
N SER A 94 8.43 -7.10 13.92
CA SER A 94 8.05 -8.48 13.59
C SER A 94 7.52 -8.59 12.15
N PHE A 95 6.73 -7.61 11.73
CA PHE A 95 6.11 -7.61 10.41
C PHE A 95 7.13 -7.36 9.30
N GLU A 96 8.01 -6.35 9.43
CA GLU A 96 9.05 -6.06 8.45
C GLU A 96 10.00 -7.24 8.26
N ARG A 97 10.37 -7.94 9.34
CA ARG A 97 11.21 -9.16 9.25
C ARG A 97 10.54 -10.29 8.46
N GLN A 98 9.20 -10.35 8.45
CA GLN A 98 8.46 -11.36 7.69
C GLN A 98 8.31 -10.98 6.21
N VAL A 99 7.94 -9.72 5.91
CA VAL A 99 7.59 -9.31 4.55
C VAL A 99 8.73 -8.64 3.80
N GLY A 100 9.79 -8.22 4.50
CA GLY A 100 10.93 -7.45 3.99
C GLY A 100 10.64 -5.96 3.89
N THR A 101 11.71 -5.14 3.98
CA THR A 101 11.66 -3.67 4.11
C THR A 101 10.82 -3.01 3.00
N ARG A 102 11.04 -3.40 1.74
CA ARG A 102 10.34 -2.78 0.62
C ARG A 102 8.82 -2.96 0.69
N ARG A 103 8.36 -4.18 1.00
CA ARG A 103 6.92 -4.48 1.13
C ARG A 103 6.33 -3.80 2.35
N PHE A 104 7.05 -3.81 3.47
CA PHE A 104 6.68 -3.14 4.69
C PHE A 104 6.40 -1.65 4.46
N LEU A 105 7.32 -0.94 3.80
CA LEU A 105 7.15 0.48 3.49
C LEU A 105 5.95 0.74 2.55
N TRP A 106 5.79 -0.09 1.51
CA TRP A 106 4.61 0.03 0.63
C TRP A 106 3.30 -0.19 1.38
N ILE A 107 3.24 -1.14 2.31
CA ILE A 107 2.04 -1.40 3.12
C ILE A 107 1.81 -0.21 4.06
N TYR A 108 2.84 0.27 4.77
CA TYR A 108 2.71 1.40 5.69
C TYR A 108 2.19 2.66 4.98
N PHE A 109 2.86 3.10 3.93
CA PHE A 109 2.45 4.28 3.18
C PHE A 109 1.12 4.08 2.45
N GLY A 110 0.91 2.92 1.86
CA GLY A 110 -0.33 2.61 1.17
C GLY A 110 -1.55 2.63 2.10
N THR A 111 -1.42 2.01 3.27
CA THR A 111 -2.51 2.00 4.28
C THR A 111 -2.72 3.38 4.90
N GLY A 112 -1.66 4.16 5.11
CA GLY A 112 -1.78 5.56 5.54
C GLY A 112 -2.51 6.41 4.49
N VAL A 113 -2.11 6.36 3.23
CA VAL A 113 -2.78 7.09 2.15
C VAL A 113 -4.25 6.66 2.00
N ALA A 114 -4.55 5.36 2.05
CA ALA A 114 -5.93 4.87 2.01
C ALA A 114 -6.73 5.38 3.21
N GLY A 115 -6.13 5.37 4.39
CA GLY A 115 -6.75 5.96 5.59
C GLY A 115 -7.10 7.42 5.38
N GLY A 116 -6.14 8.22 4.90
CA GLY A 116 -6.38 9.63 4.60
C GLY A 116 -7.48 9.87 3.58
N LEU A 117 -7.59 9.02 2.56
CA LEU A 117 -8.68 9.09 1.58
C LEU A 117 -10.04 8.73 2.20
N PHE A 118 -10.09 7.69 3.06
CA PHE A 118 -11.32 7.32 3.78
C PHE A 118 -11.78 8.45 4.71
N GLU A 119 -10.85 9.10 5.42
CA GLU A 119 -11.14 10.26 6.25
C GLU A 119 -11.71 11.42 5.43
N ALA A 120 -11.11 11.70 4.28
CA ALA A 120 -11.61 12.75 3.39
C ALA A 120 -13.03 12.44 2.86
N VAL A 121 -13.31 11.19 2.50
CA VAL A 121 -14.66 10.77 2.08
C VAL A 121 -15.64 10.88 3.24
N PHE A 122 -15.25 10.43 4.44
CA PHE A 122 -16.08 10.57 5.64
C PHE A 122 -16.41 12.03 5.91
N ASN A 123 -15.42 12.90 5.94
CA ASN A 123 -15.62 14.35 6.17
C ASN A 123 -16.47 15.00 5.06
N LEU A 124 -16.35 14.54 3.81
CA LEU A 124 -17.23 14.99 2.72
C LEU A 124 -18.69 14.59 2.96
N LEU A 125 -18.94 13.33 3.33
CA LEU A 125 -20.29 12.85 3.63
C LEU A 125 -20.91 13.59 4.82
N MET A 126 -20.11 13.85 5.85
CA MET A 126 -20.53 14.62 7.02
C MET A 126 -20.83 16.08 6.65
N PHE A 127 -19.99 16.71 5.83
CA PHE A 127 -20.22 18.06 5.33
C PHE A 127 -21.48 18.16 4.47
N LEU A 128 -21.72 17.20 3.58
CA LEU A 128 -22.93 17.16 2.75
C LEU A 128 -24.20 16.97 3.59
N LYS A 129 -24.13 16.21 4.69
CA LYS A 129 -25.26 15.93 5.56
C LYS A 129 -25.54 17.04 6.55
N TYR A 130 -24.50 17.58 7.18
CA TYR A 130 -24.63 18.52 8.31
C TYR A 130 -24.22 19.96 7.94
N GLY A 131 -23.66 20.19 6.77
CA GLY A 131 -23.22 21.50 6.32
C GLY A 131 -21.99 22.02 7.07
N ALA A 132 -21.90 23.35 7.18
CA ALA A 132 -20.79 24.03 7.86
C ALA A 132 -21.06 24.20 9.38
N VAL A 133 -21.53 23.14 10.04
CA VAL A 133 -21.71 23.15 11.50
C VAL A 133 -20.33 23.25 12.15
N ARG A 134 -20.19 24.13 13.14
CA ARG A 134 -18.98 24.22 13.96
C ARG A 134 -18.88 23.03 14.88
N LEU A 135 -17.73 22.36 14.86
CA LEU A 135 -17.46 21.14 15.64
C LEU A 135 -16.77 21.43 16.97
N ASP A 136 -16.06 22.57 17.04
CA ASP A 136 -15.32 22.99 18.22
C ASP A 136 -15.30 24.51 18.43
N VAL A 137 -14.72 24.96 19.56
CA VAL A 137 -14.56 26.39 19.90
C VAL A 137 -13.62 27.12 18.93
N ALA A 138 -12.72 26.45 18.22
CA ALA A 138 -11.86 27.05 17.21
C ALA A 138 -12.58 27.28 15.87
N GLY A 139 -13.85 26.84 15.76
CA GLY A 139 -14.68 27.01 14.58
C GLY A 139 -14.39 26.06 13.43
N HIS A 140 -13.76 24.92 13.71
CA HIS A 140 -13.59 23.87 12.70
C HIS A 140 -14.94 23.31 12.24
N THR A 141 -14.99 22.92 10.99
CA THR A 141 -16.11 22.22 10.35
C THR A 141 -15.59 20.93 9.74
N PHE A 142 -16.46 20.04 9.28
CA PHE A 142 -16.02 18.83 8.55
C PHE A 142 -15.14 19.15 7.34
N LEU A 143 -15.24 20.33 6.75
CA LEU A 143 -14.38 20.76 5.65
C LEU A 143 -12.96 21.13 6.11
N THR A 144 -12.82 21.68 7.31
CA THR A 144 -11.56 22.22 7.85
C THR A 144 -10.97 21.37 8.97
N MET A 145 -11.67 20.33 9.43
CA MET A 145 -11.16 19.39 10.43
C MET A 145 -9.87 18.77 9.95
N GLU A 146 -8.86 18.78 10.80
CA GLU A 146 -7.51 18.33 10.50
C GLU A 146 -7.25 16.97 11.15
N ALA A 147 -6.76 16.01 10.35
CA ALA A 147 -6.25 14.75 10.84
C ALA A 147 -4.72 14.73 10.78
N VAL A 148 -4.10 14.17 11.81
CA VAL A 148 -2.65 13.96 11.95
C VAL A 148 -2.38 12.65 12.66
N GLY A 149 -1.23 12.04 12.40
CA GLY A 149 -0.74 10.85 13.08
C GLY A 149 -0.42 9.68 12.17
N ALA A 150 0.51 8.86 12.62
CA ALA A 150 0.91 7.60 11.98
C ALA A 150 -0.17 6.51 12.07
N SER A 151 -1.22 6.73 12.86
CA SER A 151 -2.15 5.72 13.35
C SER A 151 -2.89 4.95 12.27
N ALA A 152 -3.25 5.58 11.14
CA ALA A 152 -3.87 4.89 10.01
C ALA A 152 -2.92 3.86 9.38
N GLY A 153 -1.63 4.21 9.21
CA GLY A 153 -0.58 3.28 8.77
C GLY A 153 -0.33 2.17 9.78
N VAL A 154 -0.32 2.49 11.08
CA VAL A 154 -0.14 1.54 12.19
C VAL A 154 -1.32 0.56 12.26
N ALA A 155 -2.56 1.05 12.14
CA ALA A 155 -3.77 0.23 12.07
C ALA A 155 -3.75 -0.72 10.87
N GLY A 156 -3.27 -0.22 9.71
CA GLY A 156 -3.06 -1.03 8.52
C GLY A 156 -2.03 -2.14 8.72
N ILE A 157 -0.88 -1.83 9.36
CA ILE A 157 0.13 -2.84 9.72
C ILE A 157 -0.42 -3.86 10.72
N LEU A 158 -1.19 -3.42 11.72
CA LEU A 158 -1.82 -4.33 12.69
C LEU A 158 -2.67 -5.37 11.98
N VAL A 159 -3.58 -4.94 11.10
CA VAL A 159 -4.48 -5.86 10.39
C VAL A 159 -3.71 -6.70 9.37
N ALA A 160 -2.73 -6.13 8.67
CA ALA A 160 -1.85 -6.88 7.78
C ALA A 160 -1.10 -8.00 8.53
N PHE A 161 -0.52 -7.70 9.69
CA PHE A 161 0.15 -8.66 10.56
C PHE A 161 -0.82 -9.74 11.06
N ALA A 162 -2.00 -9.33 11.56
CA ALA A 162 -3.02 -10.25 12.06
C ALA A 162 -3.56 -11.19 10.97
N THR A 163 -3.65 -10.70 9.71
CA THR A 163 -4.05 -11.52 8.57
C THR A 163 -3.02 -12.62 8.24
N LEU A 164 -1.71 -12.32 8.38
CA LEU A 164 -0.65 -13.32 8.20
C LEU A 164 -0.48 -14.24 9.41
N ASN A 165 -0.69 -13.71 10.61
CA ASN A 165 -0.40 -14.39 11.87
C ASN A 165 -1.61 -14.35 12.82
N PRO A 166 -2.76 -14.93 12.45
CA PRO A 166 -4.01 -14.74 13.18
C PRO A 166 -3.98 -15.25 14.62
N ARG A 167 -3.12 -16.23 14.92
CA ARG A 167 -2.94 -16.83 16.24
C ARG A 167 -1.72 -16.30 17.00
N ALA A 168 -1.00 -15.30 16.48
CA ALA A 168 0.07 -14.65 17.23
C ALA A 168 -0.51 -13.99 18.48
N LEU A 169 0.17 -14.12 19.60
CA LEU A 169 -0.29 -13.57 20.88
C LEU A 169 0.28 -12.16 21.08
N PHE A 170 -0.60 -11.23 21.37
CA PHE A 170 -0.28 -9.92 21.92
C PHE A 170 -0.57 -9.92 23.42
N LEU A 171 0.28 -9.31 24.22
CA LEU A 171 0.04 -9.12 25.64
C LEU A 171 -0.70 -7.80 25.84
N LEU A 172 -2.03 -7.88 25.96
CA LEU A 172 -2.84 -6.71 26.30
C LEU A 172 -2.48 -6.28 27.74
N LEU A 173 -2.17 -4.99 27.90
CA LEU A 173 -1.68 -4.41 29.16
C LEU A 173 -0.49 -5.20 29.75
N PHE A 174 0.32 -5.83 28.90
CA PHE A 174 1.47 -6.67 29.27
C PHE A 174 1.14 -7.92 30.09
N VAL A 175 -0.13 -8.23 30.28
CA VAL A 175 -0.59 -9.32 31.17
C VAL A 175 -1.46 -10.34 30.41
N PHE A 176 -2.44 -9.90 29.68
CA PHE A 176 -3.45 -10.78 29.08
C PHE A 176 -3.08 -11.17 27.63
N PRO A 177 -2.77 -12.47 27.38
CA PRO A 177 -2.51 -12.92 26.02
C PRO A 177 -3.81 -12.93 25.20
N ILE A 178 -3.82 -12.17 24.11
CA ILE A 178 -4.93 -12.12 23.15
C ILE A 178 -4.40 -12.41 21.74
N GLU A 179 -5.11 -13.21 20.96
CA GLU A 179 -4.69 -13.49 19.59
C GLU A 179 -4.85 -12.25 18.68
N ALA A 180 -3.92 -12.06 17.77
CA ALA A 180 -3.87 -10.92 16.85
C ALA A 180 -5.18 -10.71 16.07
N ARG A 181 -5.84 -11.80 15.66
CA ARG A 181 -7.14 -11.72 14.97
C ARG A 181 -8.20 -11.02 15.82
N TRP A 182 -8.25 -11.29 17.12
CA TRP A 182 -9.24 -10.68 18.00
C TRP A 182 -8.95 -9.21 18.25
N VAL A 183 -7.67 -8.84 18.40
CA VAL A 183 -7.27 -7.43 18.49
C VAL A 183 -7.72 -6.67 17.24
N ALA A 184 -7.46 -7.21 16.05
CA ALA A 184 -7.84 -6.59 14.79
C ALA A 184 -9.38 -6.46 14.64
N ILE A 185 -10.13 -7.52 15.00
CA ILE A 185 -11.61 -7.52 14.93
C ILE A 185 -12.20 -6.51 15.91
N ILE A 186 -11.77 -6.54 17.18
CA ILE A 186 -12.29 -5.62 18.21
C ILE A 186 -11.98 -4.17 17.80
N TYR A 187 -10.76 -3.89 17.34
CA TYR A 187 -10.39 -2.56 16.88
C TYR A 187 -11.27 -2.11 15.70
N ALA A 188 -11.47 -2.95 14.68
CA ALA A 188 -12.34 -2.64 13.55
C ALA A 188 -13.80 -2.38 13.98
N LEU A 189 -14.34 -3.13 14.95
CA LEU A 189 -15.67 -2.91 15.49
C LEU A 189 -15.79 -1.57 16.24
N VAL A 190 -14.77 -1.21 17.02
CA VAL A 190 -14.72 0.08 17.72
C VAL A 190 -14.72 1.23 16.71
N GLU A 191 -13.86 1.18 15.69
CA GLU A 191 -13.80 2.21 14.65
C GLU A 191 -15.12 2.31 13.85
N THR A 192 -15.70 1.16 13.50
CA THR A 192 -17.01 1.12 12.81
C THR A 192 -18.10 1.78 13.64
N ARG A 193 -18.15 1.51 14.96
CA ARG A 193 -19.12 2.11 15.86
C ARG A 193 -19.02 3.65 15.86
N HIS A 194 -17.79 4.19 15.91
CA HIS A 194 -17.57 5.64 15.88
C HIS A 194 -17.96 6.26 14.53
N ILE A 195 -17.61 5.61 13.41
CA ILE A 195 -18.02 6.05 12.07
C ILE A 195 -19.56 6.08 11.94
N VAL A 196 -20.25 5.02 12.37
CA VAL A 196 -21.70 4.96 12.35
C VAL A 196 -22.32 6.01 13.26
N GLY A 197 -21.74 6.22 14.45
CA GLY A 197 -22.15 7.30 15.38
C GLY A 197 -22.05 8.69 14.75
N GLY A 198 -20.95 8.98 14.08
CA GLY A 198 -20.77 10.20 13.31
C GLY A 198 -21.84 10.36 12.23
N LEU A 199 -21.99 9.35 11.37
CA LEU A 199 -22.94 9.37 10.26
C LEU A 199 -24.40 9.50 10.71
N THR A 200 -24.78 8.95 11.86
CA THR A 200 -26.18 8.94 12.33
C THR A 200 -26.53 10.12 13.23
N LYS A 201 -25.61 10.52 14.11
CA LYS A 201 -25.85 11.50 15.18
C LYS A 201 -25.07 12.80 15.04
N GLY A 202 -24.17 12.91 14.05
CA GLY A 202 -23.26 14.04 13.89
C GLY A 202 -22.19 14.13 15.00
N TRP A 203 -22.02 13.04 15.76
CA TRP A 203 -21.08 12.97 16.87
C TRP A 203 -19.66 12.73 16.34
N THR A 204 -18.71 13.55 16.75
CA THR A 204 -17.28 13.40 16.47
C THR A 204 -16.50 13.62 17.75
N ASP A 205 -15.40 12.88 17.87
CA ASP A 205 -14.32 13.17 18.79
C ASP A 205 -13.08 13.64 17.99
N ASN A 206 -11.97 13.84 18.66
CA ASN A 206 -10.73 14.32 18.02
C ASN A 206 -9.92 13.16 17.38
N VAL A 207 -10.56 12.03 17.07
CA VAL A 207 -9.91 10.84 16.48
C VAL A 207 -10.41 10.62 15.06
N ALA A 208 -9.49 10.43 14.14
CA ALA A 208 -9.78 10.16 12.73
C ALA A 208 -10.15 8.68 12.50
N HIS A 209 -11.30 8.26 13.02
CA HIS A 209 -11.78 6.86 12.99
C HIS A 209 -11.89 6.29 11.59
N ALA A 210 -12.33 7.10 10.61
CA ALA A 210 -12.42 6.68 9.23
C ALA A 210 -11.04 6.45 8.62
N ALA A 211 -10.02 7.22 9.03
CA ALA A 211 -8.64 6.99 8.60
C ALA A 211 -8.11 5.64 9.11
N HIS A 212 -8.35 5.32 10.38
CA HIS A 212 -7.96 4.01 10.93
C HIS A 212 -8.63 2.87 10.19
N PHE A 213 -9.95 2.96 10.00
CA PHE A 213 -10.71 1.93 9.29
C PHE A 213 -10.24 1.76 7.84
N GLY A 214 -9.98 2.85 7.10
CA GLY A 214 -9.45 2.83 5.75
C GLY A 214 -8.07 2.16 5.68
N GLY A 215 -7.18 2.45 6.63
CA GLY A 215 -5.89 1.79 6.79
C GLY A 215 -6.03 0.29 7.03
N MET A 216 -6.89 -0.12 7.96
CA MET A 216 -7.18 -1.53 8.26
C MET A 216 -7.75 -2.27 7.05
N ALA A 217 -8.73 -1.68 6.35
CA ALA A 217 -9.37 -2.26 5.19
C ALA A 217 -8.35 -2.56 4.08
N LEU A 218 -7.48 -1.58 3.74
CA LEU A 218 -6.43 -1.81 2.74
C LEU A 218 -5.40 -2.83 3.24
N GLY A 219 -4.99 -2.79 4.51
CA GLY A 219 -4.08 -3.77 5.10
C GLY A 219 -4.58 -5.20 4.94
N PHE A 220 -5.87 -5.44 5.24
CA PHE A 220 -6.53 -6.73 5.01
C PHE A 220 -6.55 -7.14 3.54
N VAL A 221 -7.07 -6.26 2.67
CA VAL A 221 -7.17 -6.53 1.23
C VAL A 221 -5.81 -6.83 0.62
N TRP A 222 -4.79 -6.06 1.00
CA TRP A 222 -3.42 -6.25 0.50
C TRP A 222 -2.86 -7.62 0.86
N MET A 223 -3.00 -8.03 2.12
CA MET A 223 -2.46 -9.31 2.56
C MET A 223 -3.30 -10.50 2.05
N ARG A 224 -4.62 -10.36 1.97
CA ARG A 224 -5.51 -11.47 1.59
C ARG A 224 -5.58 -11.69 0.08
N TYR A 225 -5.52 -10.60 -0.70
CA TYR A 225 -5.77 -10.62 -2.14
C TYR A 225 -4.61 -10.08 -2.99
N GLY A 226 -3.55 -9.56 -2.41
CA GLY A 226 -2.44 -8.93 -3.14
C GLY A 226 -1.78 -9.85 -4.18
N ALA A 227 -1.65 -11.14 -3.89
CA ALA A 227 -1.13 -12.13 -4.85
C ALA A 227 -2.09 -12.37 -6.04
N VAL A 228 -3.39 -12.29 -5.81
CA VAL A 228 -4.40 -12.42 -6.87
C VAL A 228 -4.40 -11.18 -7.76
N LEU A 229 -4.40 -10.00 -7.14
CA LEU A 229 -4.36 -8.70 -7.83
C LEU A 229 -3.07 -8.55 -8.67
N SER A 230 -1.92 -8.99 -8.13
CA SER A 230 -0.65 -8.94 -8.88
C SER A 230 -0.67 -9.87 -10.09
N ARG A 231 -1.22 -11.08 -9.99
CA ARG A 231 -1.38 -12.01 -11.11
C ARG A 231 -2.34 -11.48 -12.17
N TRP A 232 -3.45 -10.86 -11.75
CA TRP A 232 -4.41 -10.24 -12.66
C TRP A 232 -3.76 -9.06 -13.41
N TRP A 233 -3.04 -8.18 -12.71
CA TRP A 233 -2.32 -7.04 -13.28
C TRP A 233 -1.23 -7.44 -14.29
N THR A 234 -0.47 -8.51 -13.99
CA THR A 234 0.54 -9.02 -14.92
C THR A 234 -0.07 -9.66 -16.16
N ARG A 235 -1.22 -10.34 -16.03
CA ARG A 235 -1.97 -10.84 -17.18
C ARG A 235 -2.48 -9.70 -18.07
N PHE A 236 -2.96 -8.61 -17.45
CA PHE A 236 -3.43 -7.43 -18.18
C PHE A 236 -2.28 -6.74 -18.92
N LYS A 237 -1.16 -6.45 -18.25
CA LYS A 237 0.05 -5.88 -18.89
C LYS A 237 0.63 -6.77 -19.99
N ARG A 238 0.55 -8.08 -19.84
CA ARG A 238 1.03 -9.00 -20.86
C ARG A 238 0.13 -8.97 -22.11
N ARG A 239 -1.17 -8.77 -21.94
CA ARG A 239 -2.11 -8.58 -23.05
C ARG A 239 -1.80 -7.31 -23.84
N ASP A 240 -1.52 -6.20 -23.16
CA ASP A 240 -1.16 -4.94 -23.81
C ASP A 240 0.22 -5.03 -24.47
N ARG A 241 1.18 -5.74 -23.86
CA ARG A 241 2.51 -5.96 -24.43
C ARG A 241 2.47 -6.81 -25.70
N VAL A 242 1.68 -7.87 -25.70
CA VAL A 242 1.46 -8.69 -26.91
C VAL A 242 0.78 -7.88 -28.01
N ARG A 243 -0.07 -6.92 -27.64
CA ARG A 243 -0.72 -6.02 -28.59
C ARG A 243 0.19 -4.88 -29.10
N SER A 244 1.20 -4.48 -28.31
CA SER A 244 2.17 -3.44 -28.69
C SER A 244 3.46 -4.00 -29.31
N GLU A 245 3.75 -5.29 -29.12
CA GLU A 245 4.88 -6.02 -29.75
C GLU A 245 4.54 -6.59 -31.13
N VAL A 246 3.38 -6.27 -31.69
CA VAL A 246 3.22 -6.23 -33.14
C VAL A 246 4.04 -5.03 -33.62
N SER A 247 5.33 -5.29 -33.85
CA SER A 247 6.33 -4.30 -34.27
C SER A 247 5.79 -3.50 -35.45
N PRO A 248 5.99 -2.17 -35.49
CA PRO A 248 5.71 -1.37 -36.66
C PRO A 248 6.80 -1.67 -37.72
N GLY A 249 6.68 -2.79 -38.37
CA GLY A 249 7.65 -3.28 -39.36
C GLY A 249 7.42 -4.70 -39.85
N TRP A 250 6.52 -5.45 -39.18
CA TRP A 250 6.09 -6.75 -39.68
C TRP A 250 4.94 -6.53 -40.68
N ARG A 251 5.17 -6.82 -41.91
CA ARG A 251 4.20 -6.70 -43.00
C ARG A 251 3.46 -8.03 -43.17
N ASP A 252 2.23 -7.99 -43.65
CA ASP A 252 1.46 -9.19 -44.01
C ASP A 252 2.23 -10.07 -45.00
N ASP A 253 3.06 -9.46 -45.87
CA ASP A 253 3.97 -10.15 -46.77
C ASP A 253 5.04 -10.98 -46.04
N ASP A 254 5.53 -10.53 -44.89
CA ASP A 254 6.52 -11.28 -44.06
C ASP A 254 5.89 -12.53 -43.42
N GLU A 255 4.61 -12.47 -43.06
CA GLU A 255 3.84 -13.59 -42.53
C GLU A 255 3.57 -14.65 -43.59
N ALA A 256 3.16 -14.21 -44.78
CA ALA A 256 2.97 -15.09 -45.91
C ALA A 256 4.29 -15.80 -46.32
N GLU A 257 5.42 -15.13 -46.26
CA GLU A 257 6.72 -15.69 -46.60
C GLU A 257 7.19 -16.70 -45.53
N VAL A 258 6.97 -16.43 -44.25
CA VAL A 258 7.22 -17.42 -43.16
C VAL A 258 6.39 -18.65 -43.39
N ASP A 259 5.08 -18.52 -43.65
CA ASP A 259 4.19 -19.65 -43.90
C ASP A 259 4.60 -20.46 -45.13
N ARG A 260 5.07 -19.79 -46.19
CA ARG A 260 5.60 -20.44 -47.37
C ARG A 260 6.83 -21.31 -47.05
N ILE A 261 7.78 -20.74 -46.27
CA ILE A 261 9.01 -21.43 -45.90
C ILE A 261 8.72 -22.58 -44.93
N LEU A 262 7.80 -22.42 -43.97
CA LEU A 262 7.39 -23.50 -43.06
C LEU A 262 6.72 -24.67 -43.81
N ARG A 263 5.90 -24.37 -44.84
CA ARG A 263 5.29 -25.37 -45.70
C ARG A 263 6.36 -26.16 -46.47
N LYS A 264 7.36 -25.46 -47.04
CA LYS A 264 8.49 -26.07 -47.70
C LYS A 264 9.30 -26.98 -46.78
N ILE A 265 9.50 -26.58 -45.51
CA ILE A 265 10.15 -27.47 -44.51
C ILE A 265 9.32 -28.72 -44.28
N HIS A 266 8.01 -28.61 -44.24
CA HIS A 266 7.12 -29.75 -44.02
C HIS A 266 7.12 -30.73 -45.20
N GLU A 267 7.20 -30.23 -46.43
CA GLU A 267 7.12 -31.00 -47.66
C GLU A 267 8.47 -31.56 -48.11
N GLU A 268 9.56 -30.78 -47.99
CA GLU A 268 10.86 -31.10 -48.59
C GLU A 268 11.97 -31.30 -47.52
N GLY A 269 11.73 -30.95 -46.27
CA GLY A 269 12.70 -31.00 -45.19
C GLY A 269 13.56 -29.75 -45.05
N ILE A 270 14.10 -29.53 -43.82
CA ILE A 270 14.86 -28.33 -43.43
C ILE A 270 16.17 -28.17 -44.22
N ASP A 271 16.72 -29.28 -44.73
CA ASP A 271 18.00 -29.30 -45.49
C ASP A 271 17.84 -28.73 -46.90
N ARG A 272 16.63 -28.62 -47.40
CA ARG A 272 16.31 -28.06 -48.71
C ARG A 272 16.10 -26.52 -48.70
N LEU A 273 16.20 -25.90 -47.53
CA LEU A 273 16.15 -24.46 -47.43
C LEU A 273 17.40 -23.81 -48.02
N THR A 274 17.18 -22.76 -48.81
CA THR A 274 18.26 -21.90 -49.30
C THR A 274 18.88 -21.09 -48.16
N PRO A 275 20.12 -20.61 -48.30
CA PRO A 275 20.74 -19.74 -47.30
C PRO A 275 19.92 -18.45 -47.01
N ARG A 276 19.21 -17.90 -47.99
CA ARG A 276 18.34 -16.76 -47.84
C ARG A 276 17.09 -17.06 -47.00
N GLU A 277 16.46 -18.20 -47.20
CA GLU A 277 15.31 -18.69 -46.44
C GLU A 277 15.70 -18.96 -44.99
N LYS A 278 16.88 -19.56 -44.74
CA LYS A 278 17.39 -19.76 -43.38
C LYS A 278 17.65 -18.46 -42.65
N MET A 279 18.27 -17.46 -43.32
CA MET A 279 18.48 -16.12 -42.72
C MET A 279 17.16 -15.39 -42.46
N PHE A 280 16.20 -15.48 -43.38
CA PHE A 280 14.89 -14.86 -43.19
C PHE A 280 14.15 -15.44 -41.98
N LEU A 281 14.12 -16.75 -41.79
CA LEU A 281 13.53 -17.39 -40.61
C LEU A 281 14.26 -17.02 -39.31
N GLN A 282 15.59 -16.90 -39.34
CA GLN A 282 16.34 -16.48 -38.16
C GLN A 282 16.01 -15.03 -37.77
N ASP A 283 15.90 -14.15 -38.77
CA ASP A 283 15.52 -12.75 -38.53
C ASP A 283 14.07 -12.65 -38.04
N ALA A 284 13.14 -13.38 -38.67
CA ALA A 284 11.76 -13.50 -38.26
C ALA A 284 11.64 -14.01 -36.81
N SER A 285 12.41 -15.03 -36.44
CA SER A 285 12.49 -15.59 -35.09
C SER A 285 13.00 -14.56 -34.07
N ARG A 286 14.06 -13.81 -34.40
CA ARG A 286 14.59 -12.74 -33.55
C ARG A 286 13.56 -11.60 -33.35
N ARG A 287 12.87 -11.20 -34.41
CA ARG A 287 11.83 -10.16 -34.37
C ARG A 287 10.59 -10.60 -33.58
N ARG A 288 10.23 -11.88 -33.58
CA ARG A 288 9.13 -12.46 -32.77
C ARG A 288 9.53 -12.88 -31.36
N GLY A 289 10.75 -12.56 -30.87
CA GLY A 289 11.18 -12.83 -29.51
C GLY A 289 11.53 -14.28 -29.21
N GLY A 290 12.09 -15.01 -30.16
CA GLY A 290 12.71 -16.32 -29.93
C GLY A 290 11.74 -17.47 -29.61
N ARG A 291 10.52 -17.44 -30.11
CA ARG A 291 9.52 -18.50 -29.94
C ARG A 291 9.25 -19.19 -31.29
N PHE A 292 10.09 -20.12 -31.62
CA PHE A 292 9.82 -21.30 -32.47
C PHE A 292 10.40 -22.52 -31.83
#